data_9825a693a633f5afb90e3fc697041b36
#
_entry.id   9825a693a633f5afb90e3fc697041b36
#
_cell.length_a   1.000
_cell.length_b   1.000
_cell.length_c   1.000
_cell.angle_alpha   90.00
_cell.angle_beta   90.00
_cell.angle_gamma   90.00
#
_symmetry.space_group_name_H-M   'P 1'
#
loop_
_entity.id
_entity.type
_entity.pdbx_description
1 polymer ?
#
loop_
_entity_poly.entity_id
_entity_poly.type
_entity_poly.pdbx_seq_one_letter_code
_entity_poly.pdbx_strand_id
1 'polypeptide(L)'
;MTRVQGRRPPAPQKDLSSLHLLFFTNAPWAPTGYGQQAAQLVPLMVQAGVNVTIAANYGLEAVSTDWQPGVQILPRGYEPFSLDVQPAYYDAIKHEHPDRQVYWFSLCDVWPIKGDRYATMPTVSWVPIDHQPTPPDVRRWCEQPNVTPVAMSKFGSRMLNVHNIIHGYAPHAIDLEVFRQRDTVTKQGGGTKTGRELMELPEDVFVVMCPNANKGIAPSRKAWPENMVAFLMFASDKPDVRLYMHTERFGALGGIRFGELFASIGLDESKFKFVNQFAHRMGIPNDVLATLYSAADVVLSPSMGEGFGICVIEAQACGTPVIVSDWTAQPELVGDGWLVEGQPWWDGPQQSWLQTPHIQDIVDRLEEAYQRWVDGGRQRVHSDKAVEFIAGNYDHRAVFEEHWRPILESLL
;
A
#
# COMPACT_ATOMS: atom_id res chain seq x y z
N MET A 1 44.73 13.25 14.54
CA MET A 1 43.64 14.06 15.11
C MET A 1 42.62 14.33 14.00
N THR A 2 41.62 13.48 13.90
CA THR A 2 40.55 13.57 12.90
C THR A 2 39.48 14.50 13.47
N ARG A 3 39.27 15.67 12.82
CA ARG A 3 38.20 16.59 13.21
C ARG A 3 36.84 15.91 12.97
N VAL A 4 36.11 15.63 14.04
CA VAL A 4 34.68 15.31 13.98
C VAL A 4 33.98 16.56 13.50
N GLN A 5 33.45 16.54 12.27
CA GLN A 5 32.55 17.59 11.79
C GLN A 5 31.27 17.51 12.63
N GLY A 6 31.08 18.49 13.52
CA GLY A 6 29.85 18.64 14.28
C GLY A 6 28.67 18.77 13.30
N ARG A 7 27.64 17.92 13.46
CA ARG A 7 26.34 18.12 12.78
C ARG A 7 25.84 19.52 13.13
N ARG A 8 25.54 20.33 12.12
CA ARG A 8 24.82 21.59 12.34
C ARG A 8 23.53 21.30 13.10
N PRO A 9 23.15 22.09 14.10
CA PRO A 9 21.82 21.94 14.70
C PRO A 9 20.76 22.04 13.60
N PRO A 10 19.68 21.24 13.68
CA PRO A 10 18.58 21.34 12.74
C PRO A 10 18.06 22.78 12.73
N ALA A 11 17.66 23.25 11.54
CA ALA A 11 17.01 24.55 11.43
C ALA A 11 15.73 24.57 12.29
N PRO A 12 15.35 25.71 12.87
CA PRO A 12 14.09 25.78 13.63
C PRO A 12 12.93 25.38 12.73
N GLN A 13 12.06 24.50 13.24
CA GLN A 13 10.87 24.04 12.53
C GLN A 13 9.93 25.22 12.30
N LYS A 14 9.32 25.30 11.09
CA LYS A 14 8.31 26.34 10.80
C LYS A 14 6.98 26.00 11.46
N ASP A 15 6.22 27.03 11.81
CA ASP A 15 4.83 26.89 12.25
C ASP A 15 3.95 26.57 11.03
N LEU A 16 3.31 25.40 11.06
CA LEU A 16 2.44 24.91 9.99
C LEU A 16 0.95 25.27 10.18
N SER A 17 0.59 26.05 11.21
CA SER A 17 -0.80 26.33 11.56
C SER A 17 -1.58 27.14 10.51
N SER A 18 -0.86 27.85 9.64
CA SER A 18 -1.47 28.54 8.49
C SER A 18 -1.79 27.63 7.30
N LEU A 19 -1.32 26.37 7.28
CA LEU A 19 -1.67 25.41 6.23
C LEU A 19 -3.01 24.75 6.52
N HIS A 20 -3.81 24.56 5.46
CA HIS A 20 -5.00 23.72 5.48
C HIS A 20 -4.97 22.78 4.27
N LEU A 21 -4.97 21.47 4.51
CA LEU A 21 -5.00 20.46 3.47
C LEU A 21 -6.40 19.88 3.34
N LEU A 22 -7.01 20.06 2.17
CA LEU A 22 -8.14 19.23 1.74
C LEU A 22 -7.56 17.90 1.23
N PHE A 23 -7.52 16.90 2.09
CA PHE A 23 -6.88 15.62 1.80
C PHE A 23 -7.84 14.67 1.10
N PHE A 24 -7.76 14.63 -0.22
CA PHE A 24 -8.52 13.73 -1.08
C PHE A 24 -7.91 12.34 -1.10
N THR A 25 -8.59 11.38 -0.50
CA THR A 25 -8.14 9.99 -0.36
C THR A 25 -9.31 9.09 0.06
N ASN A 26 -9.06 7.83 0.42
CA ASN A 26 -10.07 6.98 1.05
C ASN A 26 -10.23 7.31 2.55
N ALA A 27 -11.41 7.08 3.10
CA ALA A 27 -11.63 7.25 4.53
C ALA A 27 -10.62 6.42 5.37
N PRO A 28 -10.15 6.91 6.53
CA PRO A 28 -9.10 6.25 7.31
C PRO A 28 -9.44 4.83 7.79
N TRP A 29 -10.72 4.51 7.90
CA TRP A 29 -11.20 3.16 8.24
C TRP A 29 -11.40 2.24 7.03
N ALA A 30 -11.25 2.76 5.80
CA ALA A 30 -11.40 1.95 4.60
C ALA A 30 -10.25 0.93 4.50
N PRO A 31 -10.52 -0.37 4.26
CA PRO A 31 -9.49 -1.41 4.18
C PRO A 31 -8.75 -1.35 2.84
N THR A 32 -8.06 -0.25 2.62
CA THR A 32 -7.30 0.03 1.39
C THR A 32 -5.97 0.67 1.76
N GLY A 33 -4.95 0.52 0.90
CA GLY A 33 -3.65 1.15 1.13
C GLY A 33 -3.74 2.66 1.37
N TYR A 34 -4.55 3.37 0.59
CA TYR A 34 -4.74 4.82 0.75
C TYR A 34 -5.46 5.18 2.06
N GLY A 35 -6.46 4.40 2.48
CA GLY A 35 -7.11 4.60 3.78
C GLY A 35 -6.15 4.38 4.94
N GLN A 36 -5.33 3.33 4.88
CA GLN A 36 -4.29 3.04 5.86
C GLN A 36 -3.25 4.18 5.95
N GLN A 37 -2.82 4.73 4.81
CA GLN A 37 -1.89 5.85 4.81
C GLN A 37 -2.52 7.13 5.37
N ALA A 38 -3.80 7.40 5.08
CA ALA A 38 -4.52 8.50 5.70
C ALA A 38 -4.60 8.35 7.23
N ALA A 39 -4.91 7.14 7.71
CA ALA A 39 -5.00 6.84 9.14
C ALA A 39 -3.68 7.06 9.89
N GLN A 40 -2.55 6.90 9.23
CA GLN A 40 -1.22 7.06 9.84
C GLN A 40 -0.65 8.47 9.66
N LEU A 41 -0.82 9.07 8.48
CA LEU A 41 -0.21 10.36 8.15
C LEU A 41 -0.97 11.56 8.76
N VAL A 42 -2.30 11.54 8.70
CA VAL A 42 -3.11 12.69 9.16
C VAL A 42 -2.91 13.02 10.64
N PRO A 43 -2.85 12.05 11.58
CA PRO A 43 -2.55 12.36 12.98
C PRO A 43 -1.21 13.07 13.16
N LEU A 44 -0.18 12.69 12.40
CA LEU A 44 1.15 13.32 12.46
C LEU A 44 1.13 14.75 11.88
N MET A 45 0.39 14.97 10.80
CA MET A 45 0.16 16.31 10.23
C MET A 45 -0.52 17.24 11.24
N VAL A 46 -1.59 16.75 11.87
CA VAL A 46 -2.34 17.53 12.91
C VAL A 46 -1.46 17.80 14.12
N GLN A 47 -0.71 16.83 14.57
CA GLN A 47 0.25 17.02 15.69
C GLN A 47 1.33 18.05 15.34
N ALA A 48 1.71 18.16 14.07
CA ALA A 48 2.66 19.16 13.58
C ALA A 48 2.02 20.56 13.37
N GLY A 49 0.72 20.71 13.61
CA GLY A 49 -0.01 21.97 13.50
C GLY A 49 -0.76 22.18 12.19
N VAL A 50 -0.70 21.25 11.24
CA VAL A 50 -1.43 21.36 9.96
C VAL A 50 -2.92 21.14 10.17
N ASN A 51 -3.75 22.00 9.58
CA ASN A 51 -5.19 21.76 9.54
C ASN A 51 -5.52 20.79 8.41
N VAL A 52 -6.32 19.76 8.68
CA VAL A 52 -6.67 18.74 7.68
C VAL A 52 -8.17 18.50 7.67
N THR A 53 -8.75 18.56 6.47
CA THR A 53 -10.10 18.06 6.17
C THR A 53 -9.94 16.93 5.16
N ILE A 54 -10.48 15.74 5.45
CA ILE A 54 -10.42 14.60 4.52
C ILE A 54 -11.63 14.64 3.60
N ALA A 55 -11.41 14.55 2.28
CA ALA A 55 -12.47 14.33 1.29
C ALA A 55 -12.43 12.86 0.85
N ALA A 56 -13.42 12.07 1.27
CA ALA A 56 -13.42 10.64 1.02
C ALA A 56 -13.75 10.32 -0.45
N ASN A 57 -12.89 9.55 -1.11
CA ASN A 57 -13.21 8.89 -2.38
C ASN A 57 -13.98 7.57 -2.15
N TYR A 58 -13.66 6.86 -1.07
CA TYR A 58 -14.25 5.59 -0.68
C TYR A 58 -14.34 5.48 0.84
N GLY A 59 -15.41 4.84 1.33
CA GLY A 59 -15.59 4.53 2.76
C GLY A 59 -16.48 5.50 3.52
N LEU A 60 -16.99 6.60 2.89
CA LEU A 60 -18.03 7.46 3.44
C LEU A 60 -18.93 7.96 2.31
N GLU A 61 -20.21 7.54 2.32
CA GLU A 61 -21.16 7.78 1.22
C GLU A 61 -22.04 9.02 1.41
N ALA A 62 -22.39 9.36 2.65
CA ALA A 62 -23.29 10.47 2.95
C ALA A 62 -22.91 11.09 4.29
N VAL A 63 -23.28 12.31 4.52
CA VAL A 63 -23.01 13.17 5.66
C VAL A 63 -21.51 13.28 6.01
N SER A 64 -21.10 14.45 6.45
CA SER A 64 -19.77 14.64 7.04
C SER A 64 -19.73 14.05 8.45
N THR A 65 -18.57 13.61 8.87
CA THR A 65 -18.35 13.08 10.22
C THR A 65 -17.03 13.57 10.79
N ASP A 66 -16.96 13.76 12.10
CA ASP A 66 -15.69 13.95 12.78
C ASP A 66 -15.02 12.60 13.01
N TRP A 67 -13.72 12.53 12.76
CA TRP A 67 -12.93 11.32 12.94
C TRP A 67 -12.05 11.38 14.19
N GLN A 68 -11.32 12.49 14.34
CA GLN A 68 -10.50 12.80 15.50
C GLN A 68 -10.56 14.31 15.77
N PRO A 69 -10.13 14.78 16.93
CA PRO A 69 -10.17 16.22 17.25
C PRO A 69 -9.54 17.07 16.14
N GLY A 70 -10.34 17.99 15.58
CA GLY A 70 -9.91 18.90 14.52
C GLY A 70 -9.85 18.31 13.10
N VAL A 71 -10.29 17.07 12.88
CA VAL A 71 -10.34 16.46 11.53
C VAL A 71 -11.75 16.02 11.19
N GLN A 72 -12.34 16.72 10.23
CA GLN A 72 -13.60 16.35 9.60
C GLN A 72 -13.36 15.52 8.34
N ILE A 73 -14.25 14.56 8.08
CA ILE A 73 -14.30 13.80 6.85
C ILE A 73 -15.57 14.17 6.07
N LEU A 74 -15.39 14.64 4.85
CA LEU A 74 -16.45 14.94 3.90
C LEU A 74 -16.77 13.70 3.06
N PRO A 75 -18.03 13.46 2.71
CA PRO A 75 -18.43 12.28 1.96
C PRO A 75 -17.96 12.34 0.52
N ARG A 76 -17.99 11.17 -0.13
CA ARG A 76 -17.72 11.08 -1.56
C ARG A 76 -18.79 11.76 -2.40
N GLY A 77 -18.43 12.13 -3.62
CA GLY A 77 -19.36 12.58 -4.66
C GLY A 77 -20.14 11.44 -5.32
N TYR A 78 -20.93 11.79 -6.32
CA TYR A 78 -21.75 10.84 -7.07
C TYR A 78 -20.97 10.17 -8.21
N GLU A 79 -19.98 10.86 -8.78
CA GLU A 79 -19.19 10.33 -9.88
C GLU A 79 -18.16 9.27 -9.42
N PRO A 80 -17.77 8.34 -10.30
CA PRO A 80 -16.61 7.52 -10.08
C PRO A 80 -15.40 8.41 -9.74
N PHE A 81 -14.59 8.01 -8.77
CA PHE A 81 -13.45 8.79 -8.27
C PHE A 81 -13.81 10.08 -7.49
N SER A 82 -15.10 10.41 -7.28
CA SER A 82 -15.51 11.53 -6.40
C SER A 82 -14.91 12.90 -6.79
N LEU A 83 -14.64 13.10 -8.07
CA LEU A 83 -14.03 14.34 -8.57
C LEU A 83 -15.04 15.49 -8.74
N ASP A 84 -16.32 15.19 -8.83
CA ASP A 84 -17.41 16.14 -8.97
C ASP A 84 -17.56 17.12 -7.79
N VAL A 85 -17.17 16.75 -6.60
CA VAL A 85 -17.33 17.55 -5.37
C VAL A 85 -16.05 18.24 -4.89
N GLN A 86 -14.87 17.82 -5.36
CA GLN A 86 -13.59 18.31 -4.81
C GLN A 86 -13.41 19.83 -4.94
N PRO A 87 -13.72 20.48 -6.09
CA PRO A 87 -13.61 21.93 -6.21
C PRO A 87 -14.57 22.68 -5.28
N ALA A 88 -15.78 22.16 -5.05
CA ALA A 88 -16.74 22.77 -4.15
C ALA A 88 -16.27 22.68 -2.67
N TYR A 89 -15.71 21.55 -2.27
CA TYR A 89 -15.11 21.39 -0.94
C TYR A 89 -13.91 22.32 -0.74
N TYR A 90 -13.07 22.45 -1.77
CA TYR A 90 -11.93 23.36 -1.73
C TYR A 90 -12.38 24.83 -1.57
N ASP A 91 -13.34 25.27 -2.37
CA ASP A 91 -13.88 26.63 -2.30
C ASP A 91 -14.55 26.92 -0.95
N ALA A 92 -15.28 25.96 -0.38
CA ALA A 92 -15.90 26.07 0.94
C ALA A 92 -14.87 26.28 2.06
N ILE A 93 -13.83 25.45 2.11
CA ILE A 93 -12.75 25.56 3.10
C ILE A 93 -12.03 26.91 2.97
N LYS A 94 -11.75 27.33 1.74
CA LYS A 94 -11.08 28.61 1.47
C LYS A 94 -11.95 29.82 1.89
N HIS A 95 -13.25 29.70 1.74
CA HIS A 95 -14.19 30.74 2.18
C HIS A 95 -14.30 30.80 3.70
N GLU A 96 -14.33 29.65 4.37
CA GLU A 96 -14.44 29.55 5.82
C GLU A 96 -13.15 29.98 6.54
N HIS A 97 -12.00 29.75 5.91
CA HIS A 97 -10.66 30.03 6.47
C HIS A 97 -9.83 30.92 5.50
N PRO A 98 -10.20 32.19 5.31
CA PRO A 98 -9.54 33.08 4.35
C PRO A 98 -8.10 33.45 4.73
N ASP A 99 -7.74 33.23 5.98
CA ASP A 99 -6.41 33.45 6.56
C ASP A 99 -5.46 32.26 6.36
N ARG A 100 -5.95 31.12 5.87
CA ARG A 100 -5.15 29.92 5.67
C ARG A 100 -4.72 29.75 4.22
N GLN A 101 -3.56 29.12 4.05
CA GLN A 101 -3.08 28.64 2.76
C GLN A 101 -3.68 27.25 2.50
N VAL A 102 -4.69 27.19 1.65
CA VAL A 102 -5.41 25.95 1.35
C VAL A 102 -4.77 25.25 0.16
N TYR A 103 -4.43 23.98 0.32
CA TYR A 103 -3.97 23.10 -0.73
C TYR A 103 -4.91 21.91 -0.90
N TRP A 104 -5.17 21.52 -2.13
CA TRP A 104 -5.75 20.22 -2.41
C TRP A 104 -4.63 19.18 -2.36
N PHE A 105 -4.71 18.26 -1.41
CA PHE A 105 -3.73 17.20 -1.24
C PHE A 105 -4.33 15.89 -1.73
N SER A 106 -3.79 15.27 -2.78
CA SER A 106 -4.34 14.05 -3.37
C SER A 106 -3.46 12.83 -3.10
N LEU A 107 -4.07 11.77 -2.56
CA LEU A 107 -3.52 10.42 -2.51
C LEU A 107 -4.52 9.50 -3.24
N CYS A 108 -4.38 9.44 -4.54
CA CYS A 108 -5.23 8.65 -5.44
C CYS A 108 -4.56 8.50 -6.81
N ASP A 109 -5.14 7.67 -7.66
CA ASP A 109 -4.78 7.62 -9.07
C ASP A 109 -5.14 8.95 -9.74
N VAL A 110 -4.18 9.56 -10.43
CA VAL A 110 -4.34 10.93 -10.98
C VAL A 110 -4.77 10.96 -12.44
N TRP A 111 -4.69 9.85 -13.16
CA TRP A 111 -5.10 9.75 -14.56
C TRP A 111 -6.58 10.09 -14.82
N PRO A 112 -7.54 9.94 -13.85
CA PRO A 112 -8.92 10.35 -14.07
C PRO A 112 -9.14 11.85 -13.90
N ILE A 113 -8.21 12.60 -13.29
CA ILE A 113 -8.39 14.01 -12.95
C ILE A 113 -8.35 14.84 -14.23
N LYS A 114 -9.48 15.47 -14.55
CA LYS A 114 -9.65 16.30 -15.75
C LYS A 114 -10.51 17.52 -15.43
N GLY A 115 -10.32 18.59 -16.21
CA GLY A 115 -11.11 19.81 -16.13
C GLY A 115 -10.37 21.02 -15.59
N ASP A 116 -10.75 22.20 -16.08
CA ASP A 116 -10.06 23.46 -15.83
C ASP A 116 -10.08 23.91 -14.37
N ARG A 117 -11.05 23.44 -13.59
CA ARG A 117 -11.15 23.77 -12.15
C ARG A 117 -9.94 23.27 -11.35
N TYR A 118 -9.40 22.12 -11.71
CA TYR A 118 -8.22 21.57 -11.05
C TYR A 118 -6.94 22.37 -11.36
N ALA A 119 -6.87 23.04 -12.49
CA ALA A 119 -5.76 23.89 -12.87
C ALA A 119 -5.63 25.18 -12.02
N THR A 120 -6.68 25.53 -11.26
CA THR A 120 -6.71 26.71 -10.40
C THR A 120 -6.49 26.41 -8.91
N MET A 121 -6.44 25.15 -8.55
CA MET A 121 -6.27 24.71 -7.15
C MET A 121 -4.80 24.39 -6.89
N PRO A 122 -4.08 25.12 -6.00
CA PRO A 122 -2.76 24.70 -5.54
C PRO A 122 -2.84 23.27 -4.99
N THR A 123 -2.01 22.39 -5.53
CA THR A 123 -2.12 20.95 -5.32
C THR A 123 -0.82 20.35 -4.86
N VAL A 124 -0.85 19.51 -3.83
CA VAL A 124 0.19 18.54 -3.51
C VAL A 124 -0.34 17.17 -3.92
N SER A 125 0.33 16.50 -4.83
CA SER A 125 -0.13 15.21 -5.36
C SER A 125 0.83 14.09 -4.99
N TRP A 126 0.44 13.24 -4.02
CA TRP A 126 1.18 12.03 -3.66
C TRP A 126 0.82 10.93 -4.67
N VAL A 127 1.62 10.87 -5.73
CA VAL A 127 1.26 10.21 -6.98
C VAL A 127 1.78 8.77 -7.06
N PRO A 128 0.91 7.77 -7.31
CA PRO A 128 1.34 6.42 -7.65
C PRO A 128 1.82 6.36 -9.10
N ILE A 129 3.01 5.78 -9.30
CA ILE A 129 3.55 5.45 -10.63
C ILE A 129 3.89 3.97 -10.61
N ASP A 130 3.10 3.19 -11.34
CA ASP A 130 3.15 1.71 -11.36
C ASP A 130 3.45 1.13 -12.75
N HIS A 131 3.83 1.99 -13.69
CA HIS A 131 4.19 1.66 -15.08
C HIS A 131 5.54 2.28 -15.47
N GLN A 132 6.14 1.74 -16.52
CA GLN A 132 7.36 2.29 -17.13
C GLN A 132 7.19 2.36 -18.67
N PRO A 133 7.35 3.58 -19.26
CA PRO A 133 7.53 4.89 -18.63
C PRO A 133 6.29 5.38 -17.88
N THR A 134 6.37 6.55 -17.26
CA THR A 134 5.20 7.21 -16.65
C THR A 134 4.04 7.30 -17.66
N PRO A 135 2.82 6.84 -17.33
CA PRO A 135 1.67 6.99 -18.22
C PRO A 135 1.43 8.44 -18.65
N PRO A 136 1.04 8.69 -19.91
CA PRO A 136 0.91 10.05 -20.43
C PRO A 136 -0.05 10.95 -19.63
N ASP A 137 -1.15 10.39 -19.11
CA ASP A 137 -2.12 11.17 -18.32
C ASP A 137 -1.55 11.52 -16.94
N VAL A 138 -0.81 10.61 -16.30
CA VAL A 138 -0.10 10.84 -15.03
C VAL A 138 0.98 11.90 -15.23
N ARG A 139 1.75 11.80 -16.31
CA ARG A 139 2.76 12.77 -16.67
C ARG A 139 2.16 14.16 -16.86
N ARG A 140 1.10 14.30 -17.69
CA ARG A 140 0.43 15.60 -17.93
C ARG A 140 -0.10 16.23 -16.65
N TRP A 141 -0.59 15.42 -15.71
CA TRP A 141 -1.00 15.91 -14.40
C TRP A 141 0.18 16.48 -13.61
N CYS A 142 1.28 15.76 -13.54
CA CYS A 142 2.48 16.17 -12.79
C CYS A 142 3.20 17.38 -13.42
N GLU A 143 2.99 17.65 -14.72
CA GLU A 143 3.56 18.80 -15.45
C GLU A 143 2.76 20.10 -15.24
N GLN A 144 1.60 20.07 -14.58
CA GLN A 144 0.82 21.28 -14.37
C GLN A 144 1.50 22.23 -13.36
N PRO A 145 1.50 23.55 -13.62
CA PRO A 145 2.25 24.50 -12.80
C PRO A 145 1.71 24.69 -11.38
N ASN A 146 0.45 24.33 -11.14
CA ASN A 146 -0.20 24.36 -9.83
C ASN A 146 -0.05 23.04 -9.04
N VAL A 147 0.58 22.03 -9.61
CA VAL A 147 0.77 20.71 -8.98
C VAL A 147 2.19 20.56 -8.49
N THR A 148 2.35 20.24 -7.23
CA THR A 148 3.59 19.79 -6.60
C THR A 148 3.52 18.27 -6.46
N PRO A 149 4.11 17.49 -7.38
CA PRO A 149 4.10 16.04 -7.29
C PRO A 149 4.99 15.57 -6.13
N VAL A 150 4.59 14.51 -5.45
CA VAL A 150 5.38 13.80 -4.46
C VAL A 150 5.40 12.33 -4.86
N ALA A 151 6.57 11.82 -5.19
CA ALA A 151 6.74 10.41 -5.52
C ALA A 151 6.65 9.56 -4.24
N MET A 152 5.88 8.44 -4.29
CA MET A 152 5.77 7.52 -3.16
C MET A 152 6.79 6.37 -3.20
N SER A 153 7.62 6.32 -4.24
CA SER A 153 8.68 5.32 -4.41
C SER A 153 9.90 5.92 -5.10
N LYS A 154 11.07 5.34 -4.87
CA LYS A 154 12.29 5.73 -5.61
C LYS A 154 12.12 5.46 -7.11
N PHE A 155 11.39 4.40 -7.46
CA PHE A 155 11.01 4.13 -8.84
C PHE A 155 10.18 5.29 -9.41
N GLY A 156 9.12 5.70 -8.74
CA GLY A 156 8.28 6.84 -9.17
C GLY A 156 9.10 8.12 -9.32
N SER A 157 10.03 8.39 -8.38
CA SER A 157 10.95 9.52 -8.47
C SER A 157 11.84 9.43 -9.72
N ARG A 158 12.40 8.24 -10.04
CA ARG A 158 13.17 8.05 -11.30
C ARG A 158 12.31 8.34 -12.53
N MET A 159 11.05 7.89 -12.53
CA MET A 159 10.13 8.12 -13.65
C MET A 159 9.79 9.60 -13.86
N LEU A 160 9.61 10.37 -12.79
CA LEU A 160 9.42 11.83 -12.88
C LEU A 160 10.69 12.54 -13.35
N ASN A 161 11.86 12.10 -12.88
CA ASN A 161 13.17 12.64 -13.30
C ASN A 161 13.42 12.47 -14.79
N VAL A 162 13.02 11.35 -15.41
CA VAL A 162 13.13 11.14 -16.87
C VAL A 162 12.45 12.27 -17.66
N HIS A 163 11.40 12.86 -17.10
CA HIS A 163 10.65 13.97 -17.70
C HIS A 163 11.08 15.35 -17.18
N ASN A 164 12.14 15.45 -16.36
CA ASN A 164 12.58 16.68 -15.70
C ASN A 164 11.49 17.34 -14.84
N ILE A 165 10.57 16.57 -14.29
CA ILE A 165 9.52 17.08 -13.40
C ILE A 165 10.11 17.28 -12.01
N ILE A 166 10.04 18.51 -11.50
CA ILE A 166 10.44 18.84 -10.12
C ILE A 166 9.39 18.22 -9.18
N HIS A 167 9.84 17.43 -8.20
CA HIS A 167 8.97 16.70 -7.30
C HIS A 167 9.59 16.49 -5.92
N GLY A 168 8.72 16.28 -4.92
CA GLY A 168 9.11 15.76 -3.63
C GLY A 168 9.20 14.22 -3.63
N TYR A 169 9.75 13.68 -2.55
CA TYR A 169 9.75 12.24 -2.29
C TYR A 169 9.31 11.97 -0.86
N ALA A 170 8.29 11.15 -0.69
CA ALA A 170 7.86 10.64 0.60
C ALA A 170 7.31 9.20 0.40
N PRO A 171 7.97 8.16 0.89
CA PRO A 171 7.49 6.80 0.75
C PRO A 171 6.23 6.58 1.61
N HIS A 172 5.43 5.57 1.25
CA HIS A 172 4.48 5.03 2.21
C HIS A 172 5.22 4.45 3.42
N ALA A 173 4.56 4.49 4.56
CA ALA A 173 5.15 4.05 5.81
C ALA A 173 4.12 3.33 6.68
N ILE A 174 4.57 2.68 7.74
CA ILE A 174 3.71 1.91 8.64
C ILE A 174 4.05 2.21 10.10
N ASP A 175 3.07 2.00 10.98
CA ASP A 175 3.26 2.05 12.44
C ASP A 175 3.91 0.75 12.92
N LEU A 176 5.18 0.85 13.32
CA LEU A 176 5.96 -0.30 13.83
C LEU A 176 5.53 -0.77 15.23
N GLU A 177 4.74 0.01 15.96
CA GLU A 177 4.12 -0.48 17.20
C GLU A 177 2.97 -1.45 16.91
N VAL A 178 2.37 -1.33 15.72
CA VAL A 178 1.29 -2.19 15.22
C VAL A 178 1.85 -3.34 14.41
N PHE A 179 2.61 -3.03 13.35
CA PHE A 179 3.22 -4.03 12.45
C PHE A 179 4.58 -4.45 13.01
N ARG A 180 4.57 -5.49 13.80
CA ARG A 180 5.72 -6.18 14.37
C ARG A 180 5.37 -7.65 14.59
N GLN A 181 6.34 -8.48 14.91
CA GLN A 181 6.05 -9.87 15.28
C GLN A 181 5.03 -9.94 16.42
N ARG A 182 4.01 -10.76 16.22
CA ARG A 182 2.94 -11.05 17.19
C ARG A 182 2.59 -12.53 17.16
N ASP A 183 2.76 -13.20 18.28
CA ASP A 183 2.41 -14.62 18.39
C ASP A 183 0.90 -14.81 18.51
N THR A 184 0.22 -13.87 19.17
CA THR A 184 -1.21 -13.93 19.43
C THR A 184 -1.86 -12.56 19.37
N VAL A 185 -3.19 -12.56 19.19
CA VAL A 185 -4.06 -11.37 19.32
C VAL A 185 -5.26 -11.69 20.20
N THR A 186 -5.70 -10.70 20.98
CA THR A 186 -6.92 -10.82 21.81
C THR A 186 -8.13 -10.46 20.98
N LYS A 187 -9.13 -11.35 20.93
CA LYS A 187 -10.40 -11.10 20.23
C LYS A 187 -11.31 -10.15 21.00
N GLN A 188 -12.15 -9.42 20.27
CA GLN A 188 -13.31 -8.76 20.87
C GLN A 188 -14.22 -9.83 21.52
N GLY A 189 -14.47 -9.69 22.83
CA GLY A 189 -15.20 -10.68 23.62
C GLY A 189 -14.33 -11.63 24.45
N GLY A 190 -13.00 -11.47 24.42
CA GLY A 190 -12.04 -12.22 25.24
C GLY A 190 -11.48 -13.46 24.53
N GLY A 191 -10.39 -13.98 25.11
CA GLY A 191 -9.62 -15.09 24.54
C GLY A 191 -8.57 -14.63 23.53
N THR A 192 -7.44 -15.32 23.52
CA THR A 192 -6.32 -15.11 22.57
C THR A 192 -6.34 -16.17 21.48
N LYS A 193 -5.89 -15.81 20.28
CA LYS A 193 -5.66 -16.74 19.17
C LYS A 193 -4.31 -16.51 18.54
N THR A 194 -3.67 -17.60 18.12
CA THR A 194 -2.49 -17.54 17.24
C THR A 194 -2.90 -17.16 15.82
N GLY A 195 -1.92 -16.75 15.00
CA GLY A 195 -2.20 -16.49 13.59
C GLY A 195 -2.63 -17.74 12.82
N ARG A 196 -2.09 -18.93 13.16
CA ARG A 196 -2.50 -20.21 12.55
C ARG A 196 -3.96 -20.56 12.89
N GLU A 197 -4.36 -20.35 14.15
CA GLU A 197 -5.77 -20.52 14.56
C GLU A 197 -6.71 -19.53 13.86
N LEU A 198 -6.24 -18.30 13.59
CA LEU A 198 -7.01 -17.31 12.81
C LEU A 198 -7.13 -17.69 11.33
N MET A 199 -6.10 -18.30 10.77
CA MET A 199 -6.09 -18.82 9.39
C MET A 199 -6.84 -20.15 9.25
N GLU A 200 -7.20 -20.81 10.34
CA GLU A 200 -7.74 -22.17 10.37
C GLU A 200 -6.81 -23.19 9.69
N LEU A 201 -5.51 -23.05 9.97
CA LEU A 201 -4.45 -23.89 9.41
C LEU A 201 -3.67 -24.61 10.53
N PRO A 202 -3.12 -25.83 10.26
CA PRO A 202 -2.22 -26.52 11.18
C PRO A 202 -0.93 -25.73 11.45
N GLU A 203 -0.30 -26.01 12.59
CA GLU A 203 0.98 -25.38 12.97
C GLU A 203 2.18 -25.94 12.16
N ASP A 204 2.10 -27.20 11.74
CA ASP A 204 3.17 -27.99 11.10
C ASP A 204 3.15 -27.91 9.56
N VAL A 205 2.56 -26.88 8.99
CA VAL A 205 2.52 -26.66 7.53
C VAL A 205 3.27 -25.40 7.12
N PHE A 206 3.82 -25.41 5.91
CA PHE A 206 4.35 -24.21 5.25
C PHE A 206 3.23 -23.37 4.70
N VAL A 207 3.14 -22.11 5.10
CA VAL A 207 2.06 -21.20 4.69
C VAL A 207 2.56 -20.11 3.77
N VAL A 208 2.04 -20.12 2.54
CA VAL A 208 2.14 -19.03 1.57
C VAL A 208 0.93 -18.10 1.76
N MET A 209 1.14 -16.84 2.09
CA MET A 209 0.07 -15.84 2.26
C MET A 209 0.02 -14.90 1.05
N CYS A 210 -1.19 -14.71 0.48
CA CYS A 210 -1.46 -13.74 -0.58
C CYS A 210 -2.38 -12.63 -0.07
N PRO A 211 -1.86 -11.42 0.30
CA PRO A 211 -2.63 -10.32 0.89
C PRO A 211 -3.09 -9.27 -0.13
N ASN A 212 -3.10 -9.57 -1.41
CA ASN A 212 -3.36 -8.61 -2.48
C ASN A 212 -4.86 -8.31 -2.68
N ALA A 213 -5.19 -7.09 -3.06
CA ALA A 213 -6.57 -6.72 -3.40
C ALA A 213 -7.04 -7.41 -4.70
N ASN A 214 -8.26 -7.96 -4.68
CA ASN A 214 -8.91 -8.54 -5.84
C ASN A 214 -9.77 -7.49 -6.56
N LYS A 215 -9.13 -6.69 -7.43
CA LYS A 215 -9.78 -5.62 -8.20
C LYS A 215 -9.28 -5.61 -9.63
N GLY A 216 -10.20 -5.39 -10.60
CA GLY A 216 -9.87 -5.34 -12.02
C GLY A 216 -9.54 -6.72 -12.61
N ILE A 217 -9.92 -6.91 -13.86
CA ILE A 217 -9.78 -8.19 -14.58
C ILE A 217 -9.01 -8.09 -15.90
N ALA A 218 -8.77 -6.87 -16.38
CA ALA A 218 -8.12 -6.67 -17.67
C ALA A 218 -7.17 -5.47 -17.65
N PRO A 219 -5.93 -5.66 -17.22
CA PRO A 219 -5.34 -6.88 -16.66
C PRO A 219 -5.72 -7.10 -15.20
N SER A 220 -5.54 -8.34 -14.74
CA SER A 220 -5.48 -8.62 -13.30
C SER A 220 -4.11 -8.16 -12.79
N ARG A 221 -3.97 -6.87 -12.45
CA ARG A 221 -2.68 -6.24 -12.13
C ARG A 221 -1.91 -6.94 -11.00
N LYS A 222 -2.62 -7.66 -10.12
CA LYS A 222 -2.01 -8.50 -9.07
C LYS A 222 -1.57 -9.88 -9.57
N ALA A 223 -1.57 -10.12 -10.89
CA ALA A 223 -1.15 -11.36 -11.53
C ALA A 223 -1.73 -12.64 -10.87
N TRP A 224 -3.03 -12.57 -10.53
CA TRP A 224 -3.68 -13.66 -9.81
C TRP A 224 -3.61 -15.00 -10.55
N PRO A 225 -3.85 -15.08 -11.87
CA PRO A 225 -3.73 -16.36 -12.60
C PRO A 225 -2.32 -16.94 -12.51
N GLU A 226 -1.29 -16.12 -12.73
CA GLU A 226 0.11 -16.51 -12.71
C GLU A 226 0.52 -17.02 -11.32
N ASN A 227 0.18 -16.28 -10.27
CA ASN A 227 0.46 -16.66 -8.89
C ASN A 227 -0.24 -17.96 -8.49
N MET A 228 -1.49 -18.18 -8.92
CA MET A 228 -2.26 -19.38 -8.55
C MET A 228 -1.78 -20.61 -9.32
N VAL A 229 -1.42 -20.48 -10.59
CA VAL A 229 -0.81 -21.57 -11.37
C VAL A 229 0.57 -21.92 -10.80
N ALA A 230 1.38 -20.93 -10.46
CA ALA A 230 2.68 -21.18 -9.84
C ALA A 230 2.54 -21.89 -8.48
N PHE A 231 1.59 -21.46 -7.64
CA PHE A 231 1.32 -22.13 -6.37
C PHE A 231 0.87 -23.59 -6.58
N LEU A 232 0.00 -23.86 -7.53
CA LEU A 232 -0.44 -25.21 -7.86
C LEU A 232 0.75 -26.10 -8.28
N MET A 233 1.61 -25.61 -9.17
CA MET A 233 2.81 -26.33 -9.61
C MET A 233 3.75 -26.63 -8.43
N PHE A 234 4.04 -25.64 -7.62
CA PHE A 234 4.88 -25.76 -6.42
C PHE A 234 4.32 -26.74 -5.37
N ALA A 235 3.01 -26.69 -5.12
CA ALA A 235 2.36 -27.47 -4.05
C ALA A 235 1.96 -28.91 -4.46
N SER A 236 2.17 -29.27 -5.73
CA SER A 236 1.66 -30.52 -6.31
C SER A 236 2.15 -31.80 -5.62
N ASP A 237 3.39 -31.82 -5.17
CA ASP A 237 4.05 -32.94 -4.50
C ASP A 237 4.29 -32.71 -2.99
N LYS A 238 3.80 -31.60 -2.41
CA LYS A 238 4.04 -31.18 -1.03
C LYS A 238 2.74 -31.23 -0.21
N PRO A 239 2.53 -32.30 0.60
CA PRO A 239 1.32 -32.43 1.41
C PRO A 239 1.23 -31.39 2.55
N ASP A 240 2.34 -30.82 2.98
CA ASP A 240 2.51 -29.90 4.08
C ASP A 240 2.52 -28.42 3.66
N VAL A 241 2.07 -28.06 2.44
CA VAL A 241 1.97 -26.68 1.95
C VAL A 241 0.52 -26.23 1.93
N ARG A 242 0.29 -24.98 2.38
CA ARG A 242 -1.03 -24.32 2.37
C ARG A 242 -0.94 -22.90 1.85
N LEU A 243 -1.97 -22.48 1.13
CA LEU A 243 -2.19 -21.12 0.67
C LEU A 243 -3.22 -20.42 1.56
N TYR A 244 -2.87 -19.27 2.11
CA TYR A 244 -3.81 -18.39 2.80
C TYR A 244 -4.10 -17.16 1.95
N MET A 245 -5.35 -17.03 1.51
CA MET A 245 -5.84 -15.96 0.65
C MET A 245 -6.47 -14.86 1.50
N HIS A 246 -5.73 -13.78 1.77
CA HIS A 246 -6.23 -12.61 2.47
C HIS A 246 -6.82 -11.60 1.48
N THR A 247 -7.90 -12.00 0.81
CA THR A 247 -8.52 -11.21 -0.26
C THR A 247 -10.01 -11.54 -0.43
N GLU A 248 -10.71 -10.68 -1.17
CA GLU A 248 -12.09 -10.90 -1.57
C GLU A 248 -12.17 -12.07 -2.58
N ARG A 249 -13.08 -13.03 -2.32
CA ARG A 249 -13.14 -14.30 -3.06
C ARG A 249 -13.97 -14.25 -4.36
N PHE A 250 -14.99 -13.39 -4.40
CA PHE A 250 -16.09 -13.50 -5.36
C PHE A 250 -16.00 -12.58 -6.58
N GLY A 251 -14.99 -11.70 -6.61
CA GLY A 251 -14.84 -10.70 -7.67
C GLY A 251 -15.82 -9.54 -7.56
N ALA A 252 -16.33 -9.26 -6.36
CA ALA A 252 -17.36 -8.25 -6.13
C ALA A 252 -16.95 -6.82 -6.53
N LEU A 253 -15.66 -6.53 -6.60
CA LEU A 253 -15.10 -5.24 -7.00
C LEU A 253 -14.52 -5.27 -8.44
N GLY A 254 -15.12 -6.07 -9.32
CA GLY A 254 -14.64 -6.26 -10.69
C GLY A 254 -13.35 -7.08 -10.76
N GLY A 255 -13.07 -7.91 -9.75
CA GLY A 255 -11.93 -8.80 -9.69
C GLY A 255 -12.23 -10.21 -10.22
N ILE A 256 -11.32 -11.13 -9.95
CA ILE A 256 -11.42 -12.55 -10.32
C ILE A 256 -12.35 -13.29 -9.36
N ARG A 257 -13.18 -14.18 -9.91
CA ARG A 257 -13.93 -15.18 -9.16
C ARG A 257 -13.03 -16.39 -8.89
N PHE A 258 -12.44 -16.46 -7.72
CA PHE A 258 -11.45 -17.50 -7.40
C PHE A 258 -12.00 -18.91 -7.46
N GLY A 259 -13.29 -19.13 -7.18
CA GLY A 259 -13.89 -20.45 -7.35
C GLY A 259 -13.76 -20.99 -8.78
N GLU A 260 -14.02 -20.13 -9.77
CA GLU A 260 -13.89 -20.48 -11.19
C GLU A 260 -12.42 -20.70 -11.58
N LEU A 261 -11.53 -19.83 -11.13
CA LEU A 261 -10.10 -19.96 -11.41
C LEU A 261 -9.56 -21.27 -10.81
N PHE A 262 -9.82 -21.56 -9.54
CA PHE A 262 -9.31 -22.76 -8.87
C PHE A 262 -9.86 -24.04 -9.48
N ALA A 263 -11.16 -24.06 -9.83
CA ALA A 263 -11.77 -25.19 -10.55
C ALA A 263 -11.09 -25.40 -11.92
N SER A 264 -10.81 -24.32 -12.66
CA SER A 264 -10.21 -24.40 -13.99
C SER A 264 -8.78 -24.95 -13.99
N ILE A 265 -8.01 -24.69 -12.93
CA ILE A 265 -6.62 -25.17 -12.79
C ILE A 265 -6.54 -26.46 -11.97
N GLY A 266 -7.63 -26.94 -11.37
CA GLY A 266 -7.66 -28.15 -10.55
C GLY A 266 -7.00 -27.99 -9.18
N LEU A 267 -7.02 -26.79 -8.57
CA LEU A 267 -6.49 -26.57 -7.23
C LEU A 267 -7.44 -27.15 -6.17
N ASP A 268 -6.94 -28.14 -5.40
CA ASP A 268 -7.72 -28.84 -4.38
C ASP A 268 -8.06 -27.95 -3.18
N GLU A 269 -9.29 -28.03 -2.66
CA GLU A 269 -9.77 -27.22 -1.54
C GLU A 269 -8.99 -27.44 -0.24
N SER A 270 -8.34 -28.58 -0.06
CA SER A 270 -7.50 -28.84 1.11
C SER A 270 -6.20 -28.01 1.13
N LYS A 271 -5.82 -27.47 -0.03
CA LYS A 271 -4.57 -26.71 -0.21
C LYS A 271 -4.70 -25.24 0.13
N PHE A 272 -5.92 -24.69 0.25
CA PHE A 272 -6.10 -23.25 0.49
C PHE A 272 -7.17 -22.92 1.53
N LYS A 273 -7.02 -21.75 2.12
CA LYS A 273 -8.03 -21.09 2.96
C LYS A 273 -8.16 -19.63 2.56
N PHE A 274 -9.38 -19.13 2.62
CA PHE A 274 -9.64 -17.68 2.51
C PHE A 274 -9.86 -17.08 3.89
N VAL A 275 -9.47 -15.82 4.03
CA VAL A 275 -9.93 -15.00 5.14
C VAL A 275 -11.47 -15.05 5.23
N ASN A 276 -12.01 -14.99 6.44
CA ASN A 276 -13.47 -14.89 6.60
C ASN A 276 -13.98 -13.67 5.82
N GLN A 277 -14.84 -13.89 4.82
CA GLN A 277 -15.24 -12.84 3.87
C GLN A 277 -16.08 -11.74 4.51
N PHE A 278 -16.86 -12.06 5.54
CA PHE A 278 -17.60 -11.05 6.31
C PHE A 278 -16.61 -10.17 7.10
N ALA A 279 -15.70 -10.77 7.84
CA ALA A 279 -14.69 -10.04 8.60
C ALA A 279 -13.81 -9.18 7.66
N HIS A 280 -13.38 -9.72 6.53
CA HIS A 280 -12.63 -8.98 5.51
C HIS A 280 -13.42 -7.77 5.00
N ARG A 281 -14.71 -7.90 4.76
CA ARG A 281 -15.58 -6.81 4.31
C ARG A 281 -15.78 -5.74 5.39
N MET A 282 -15.86 -6.16 6.66
CA MET A 282 -16.01 -5.26 7.81
C MET A 282 -14.71 -4.53 8.19
N GLY A 283 -13.58 -4.95 7.65
CA GLY A 283 -12.24 -4.47 8.00
C GLY A 283 -11.58 -5.33 9.08
N ILE A 284 -10.42 -5.87 8.76
CA ILE A 284 -9.57 -6.61 9.71
C ILE A 284 -8.73 -5.59 10.48
N PRO A 285 -8.74 -5.59 11.81
CA PRO A 285 -7.86 -4.73 12.61
C PRO A 285 -6.37 -4.98 12.28
N ASN A 286 -5.57 -3.93 12.30
CA ASN A 286 -4.16 -4.02 11.90
C ASN A 286 -3.32 -4.94 12.80
N ASP A 287 -3.64 -5.06 14.09
CA ASP A 287 -2.99 -6.01 15.00
C ASP A 287 -3.32 -7.47 14.66
N VAL A 288 -4.56 -7.74 14.22
CA VAL A 288 -4.96 -9.04 13.67
C VAL A 288 -4.20 -9.33 12.38
N LEU A 289 -4.12 -8.34 11.46
CA LEU A 289 -3.37 -8.48 10.21
C LEU A 289 -1.88 -8.73 10.47
N ALA A 290 -1.27 -8.02 11.41
CA ALA A 290 0.12 -8.23 11.83
C ALA A 290 0.33 -9.64 12.40
N THR A 291 -0.65 -10.18 13.16
CA THR A 291 -0.61 -11.55 13.67
C THR A 291 -0.71 -12.59 12.54
N LEU A 292 -1.50 -12.31 11.49
CA LEU A 292 -1.56 -13.16 10.29
C LEU A 292 -0.24 -13.14 9.53
N TYR A 293 0.35 -11.96 9.29
CA TYR A 293 1.69 -11.88 8.69
C TYR A 293 2.72 -12.65 9.52
N SER A 294 2.71 -12.46 10.84
CA SER A 294 3.63 -13.16 11.76
C SER A 294 3.47 -14.69 11.74
N ALA A 295 2.38 -15.22 11.25
CA ALA A 295 2.14 -16.66 11.16
C ALA A 295 2.38 -17.24 9.76
N ALA A 296 2.60 -16.43 8.75
CA ALA A 296 2.96 -16.88 7.41
C ALA A 296 4.46 -17.19 7.31
N ASP A 297 4.85 -18.16 6.49
CA ASP A 297 6.26 -18.47 6.22
C ASP A 297 6.82 -17.61 5.09
N VAL A 298 5.96 -17.22 4.14
CA VAL A 298 6.30 -16.29 3.05
C VAL A 298 5.04 -15.54 2.57
N VAL A 299 5.20 -14.28 2.19
CA VAL A 299 4.16 -13.53 1.49
C VAL A 299 4.43 -13.55 -0.01
N LEU A 300 3.46 -14.02 -0.78
CA LEU A 300 3.50 -14.08 -2.23
C LEU A 300 2.72 -12.89 -2.81
N SER A 301 3.44 -11.96 -3.42
CA SER A 301 2.87 -10.73 -3.97
C SER A 301 3.52 -10.25 -5.29
N PRO A 302 3.96 -11.14 -6.20
CA PRO A 302 4.33 -10.69 -7.54
C PRO A 302 3.13 -10.04 -8.21
N SER A 303 3.29 -8.80 -8.67
CA SER A 303 2.26 -8.09 -9.43
C SER A 303 2.83 -7.51 -10.71
N MET A 304 1.96 -7.16 -11.66
CA MET A 304 2.37 -6.63 -12.96
C MET A 304 3.00 -5.23 -12.85
N GLY A 305 2.71 -4.51 -11.75
CA GLY A 305 3.27 -3.20 -11.43
C GLY A 305 2.65 -2.64 -10.15
N GLU A 306 3.44 -1.91 -9.37
CA GLU A 306 3.03 -1.27 -8.13
C GLU A 306 3.59 0.15 -8.05
N GLY A 307 2.75 1.10 -7.62
CA GLY A 307 3.21 2.43 -7.24
C GLY A 307 4.03 2.41 -5.94
N PHE A 308 3.71 1.44 -5.05
CA PHE A 308 4.46 1.13 -3.85
C PHE A 308 4.34 -0.36 -3.49
N GLY A 309 3.34 -0.78 -2.71
CA GLY A 309 3.16 -2.17 -2.25
C GLY A 309 3.20 -2.28 -0.73
N ILE A 310 2.23 -1.69 -0.03
CA ILE A 310 2.23 -1.59 1.46
C ILE A 310 2.32 -2.97 2.11
N CYS A 311 1.63 -3.99 1.61
CA CYS A 311 1.68 -5.35 2.16
C CYS A 311 3.09 -5.94 2.23
N VAL A 312 4.00 -5.49 1.35
CA VAL A 312 5.40 -5.93 1.32
C VAL A 312 6.16 -5.44 2.56
N ILE A 313 5.94 -4.18 2.95
CA ILE A 313 6.58 -3.62 4.13
C ILE A 313 5.91 -4.08 5.43
N GLU A 314 4.57 -4.27 5.43
CA GLU A 314 3.83 -4.82 6.57
C GLU A 314 4.29 -6.24 6.94
N ALA A 315 4.41 -7.12 5.94
CA ALA A 315 4.87 -8.49 6.13
C ALA A 315 6.28 -8.55 6.71
N GLN A 316 7.20 -7.77 6.16
CA GLN A 316 8.60 -7.75 6.57
C GLN A 316 8.79 -7.11 7.95
N ALA A 317 7.99 -6.10 8.33
CA ALA A 317 7.98 -5.59 9.70
C ALA A 317 7.58 -6.66 10.72
N CYS A 318 6.76 -7.63 10.31
CA CYS A 318 6.39 -8.79 11.11
C CYS A 318 7.41 -9.96 11.00
N GLY A 319 8.55 -9.75 10.35
CA GLY A 319 9.62 -10.74 10.19
C GLY A 319 9.32 -11.81 9.13
N THR A 320 8.38 -11.59 8.21
CA THR A 320 8.01 -12.54 7.17
C THR A 320 8.63 -12.13 5.84
N PRO A 321 9.45 -12.99 5.21
CA PRO A 321 10.06 -12.73 3.91
C PRO A 321 9.00 -12.67 2.80
N VAL A 322 9.36 -12.04 1.68
CA VAL A 322 8.43 -11.76 0.60
C VAL A 322 8.93 -12.27 -0.76
N ILE A 323 8.01 -12.65 -1.64
CA ILE A 323 8.27 -12.90 -3.06
C ILE A 323 7.50 -11.85 -3.83
N VAL A 324 8.20 -11.01 -4.62
CA VAL A 324 7.64 -9.87 -5.35
C VAL A 324 8.24 -9.77 -6.75
N SER A 325 7.59 -9.03 -7.65
CA SER A 325 8.14 -8.82 -9.00
C SER A 325 9.41 -7.95 -8.97
N ASP A 326 10.38 -8.25 -9.81
CA ASP A 326 11.50 -7.36 -10.12
C ASP A 326 11.06 -6.25 -11.09
N TRP A 327 10.05 -5.50 -10.68
CA TRP A 327 9.46 -4.47 -11.51
C TRP A 327 8.88 -3.31 -10.69
N THR A 328 8.98 -2.09 -11.23
CA THR A 328 8.47 -0.83 -10.65
C THR A 328 8.97 -0.58 -9.21
N ALA A 329 8.09 -0.38 -8.24
CA ALA A 329 8.47 -0.05 -6.88
C ALA A 329 8.81 -1.28 -6.00
N GLN A 330 8.43 -2.49 -6.40
CA GLN A 330 8.53 -3.65 -5.51
C GLN A 330 9.96 -4.02 -5.11
N PRO A 331 10.99 -3.99 -6.00
CA PRO A 331 12.36 -4.37 -5.62
C PRO A 331 12.96 -3.51 -4.51
N GLU A 332 12.62 -2.22 -4.45
CA GLU A 332 13.17 -1.31 -3.44
C GLU A 332 12.62 -1.55 -2.02
N LEU A 333 11.55 -2.34 -1.90
CA LEU A 333 10.90 -2.66 -0.63
C LEU A 333 11.42 -3.95 0.01
N VAL A 334 12.32 -4.68 -0.65
CA VAL A 334 12.77 -6.00 -0.18
C VAL A 334 14.01 -5.87 0.68
N GLY A 335 13.85 -6.06 1.97
CA GLY A 335 14.94 -6.27 2.93
C GLY A 335 15.38 -7.73 2.98
N ASP A 336 14.40 -8.67 2.98
CA ASP A 336 14.63 -10.10 2.90
C ASP A 336 13.52 -10.77 2.07
N GLY A 337 13.90 -11.53 1.06
CA GLY A 337 12.96 -12.19 0.15
C GLY A 337 13.55 -12.38 -1.23
N TRP A 338 12.67 -12.56 -2.20
CA TRP A 338 13.03 -12.96 -3.57
C TRP A 338 12.34 -12.08 -4.61
N LEU A 339 13.05 -11.82 -5.68
CA LEU A 339 12.54 -11.10 -6.85
C LEU A 339 12.17 -12.10 -7.95
N VAL A 340 11.08 -11.81 -8.64
CA VAL A 340 10.53 -12.58 -9.75
C VAL A 340 10.66 -11.77 -11.02
N GLU A 341 11.34 -12.32 -12.03
CA GLU A 341 11.39 -11.73 -13.35
C GLU A 341 10.07 -11.91 -14.11
N GLY A 342 9.89 -11.14 -15.17
CA GLY A 342 8.69 -11.23 -15.99
C GLY A 342 8.90 -10.72 -17.41
N GLN A 343 7.84 -10.80 -18.20
CA GLN A 343 7.83 -10.31 -19.58
C GLN A 343 7.01 -9.03 -19.70
N PRO A 344 7.43 -8.07 -20.53
CA PRO A 344 6.69 -6.83 -20.75
C PRO A 344 5.27 -7.11 -21.25
N TRP A 345 4.32 -6.37 -20.72
CA TRP A 345 2.93 -6.35 -21.14
C TRP A 345 2.47 -4.91 -21.39
N TRP A 346 1.93 -4.62 -22.59
CA TRP A 346 1.50 -3.26 -22.93
C TRP A 346 0.09 -2.99 -22.39
N ASP A 347 -0.02 -2.02 -21.48
CA ASP A 347 -1.32 -1.53 -21.02
C ASP A 347 -1.87 -0.47 -21.98
N GLY A 348 -2.77 -0.89 -22.86
CA GLY A 348 -3.39 -0.01 -23.84
C GLY A 348 -4.14 1.19 -23.23
N PRO A 349 -4.96 1.02 -22.17
CA PRO A 349 -5.59 2.13 -21.47
C PRO A 349 -4.61 3.15 -20.89
N GLN A 350 -3.52 2.71 -20.30
CA GLN A 350 -2.52 3.59 -19.69
C GLN A 350 -1.41 4.02 -20.65
N GLN A 351 -1.35 3.43 -21.88
CA GLN A 351 -0.31 3.71 -22.88
C GLN A 351 1.12 3.60 -22.31
N SER A 352 1.34 2.54 -21.54
CA SER A 352 2.62 2.27 -20.87
C SER A 352 2.78 0.79 -20.57
N TRP A 353 3.96 0.39 -20.08
CA TRP A 353 4.28 -1.02 -19.84
C TRP A 353 4.07 -1.41 -18.38
N LEU A 354 3.45 -2.56 -18.21
CA LEU A 354 3.50 -3.44 -17.05
C LEU A 354 4.41 -4.64 -17.35
N GLN A 355 4.58 -5.53 -16.36
CA GLN A 355 5.33 -6.77 -16.53
C GLN A 355 4.50 -7.95 -15.99
N THR A 356 4.22 -8.94 -16.80
CA THR A 356 3.61 -10.20 -16.34
C THR A 356 4.71 -11.08 -15.72
N PRO A 357 4.62 -11.44 -14.43
CA PRO A 357 5.64 -12.27 -13.79
C PRO A 357 5.70 -13.66 -14.41
N HIS A 358 6.89 -14.23 -14.52
CA HIS A 358 7.09 -15.58 -15.05
C HIS A 358 6.66 -16.64 -14.03
N ILE A 359 5.72 -17.50 -14.42
CA ILE A 359 5.18 -18.56 -13.55
C ILE A 359 6.30 -19.44 -13.00
N GLN A 360 7.25 -19.88 -13.84
CA GLN A 360 8.34 -20.76 -13.42
C GLN A 360 9.26 -20.06 -12.41
N ASP A 361 9.54 -18.78 -12.57
CA ASP A 361 10.38 -18.05 -11.60
C ASP A 361 9.65 -17.89 -10.25
N ILE A 362 8.33 -17.70 -10.25
CA ILE A 362 7.54 -17.75 -9.00
C ILE A 362 7.69 -19.12 -8.32
N VAL A 363 7.59 -20.23 -9.09
CA VAL A 363 7.80 -21.60 -8.57
C VAL A 363 9.18 -21.74 -7.95
N ASP A 364 10.22 -21.30 -8.64
CA ASP A 364 11.60 -21.39 -8.17
C ASP A 364 11.80 -20.60 -6.87
N ARG A 365 11.23 -19.40 -6.74
CA ARG A 365 11.29 -18.61 -5.48
C ARG A 365 10.48 -19.26 -4.34
N LEU A 366 9.36 -19.90 -4.64
CA LEU A 366 8.60 -20.66 -3.66
C LEU A 366 9.37 -21.89 -3.16
N GLU A 367 10.10 -22.58 -4.06
CA GLU A 367 11.00 -23.70 -3.69
C GLU A 367 12.14 -23.23 -2.76
N GLU A 368 12.76 -22.08 -3.06
CA GLU A 368 13.79 -21.50 -2.19
C GLU A 368 13.23 -21.15 -0.81
N ALA A 369 12.04 -20.56 -0.76
CA ALA A 369 11.38 -20.22 0.51
C ALA A 369 11.01 -21.48 1.31
N TYR A 370 10.52 -22.52 0.65
CA TYR A 370 10.20 -23.80 1.26
C TYR A 370 11.46 -24.50 1.77
N GLN A 371 12.55 -24.52 0.99
CA GLN A 371 13.83 -25.09 1.41
C GLN A 371 14.37 -24.39 2.66
N ARG A 372 14.28 -23.04 2.72
CA ARG A 372 14.63 -22.26 3.92
C ARG A 372 13.83 -22.71 5.16
N TRP A 373 12.54 -23.01 5.01
CA TRP A 373 11.69 -23.52 6.07
C TRP A 373 12.10 -24.96 6.48
N VAL A 374 12.41 -25.83 5.53
CA VAL A 374 12.91 -27.18 5.80
C VAL A 374 14.23 -27.14 6.56
N ASP A 375 15.18 -26.31 6.13
CA ASP A 375 16.49 -26.12 6.77
C ASP A 375 16.35 -25.53 8.18
N GLY A 376 15.33 -24.71 8.42
CA GLY A 376 14.93 -24.18 9.72
C GLY A 376 14.19 -25.18 10.62
N GLY A 377 14.19 -26.49 10.28
CA GLY A 377 13.56 -27.54 11.08
C GLY A 377 12.03 -27.61 10.90
N ARG A 378 11.52 -27.18 9.77
CA ARG A 378 10.08 -27.11 9.45
C ARG A 378 9.29 -26.21 10.42
N GLN A 379 9.91 -25.10 10.78
CA GLN A 379 9.31 -24.07 11.60
C GLN A 379 9.44 -22.73 10.89
N ARG A 380 8.53 -21.81 11.21
CA ARG A 380 8.61 -20.46 10.68
C ARG A 380 9.97 -19.83 11.00
N VAL A 381 10.63 -19.31 9.96
CA VAL A 381 11.90 -18.59 10.11
C VAL A 381 11.62 -17.09 10.15
N HIS A 382 11.83 -16.50 11.34
CA HIS A 382 11.77 -15.05 11.50
C HIS A 382 12.96 -14.38 10.82
N SER A 383 12.72 -13.29 10.12
CA SER A 383 13.77 -12.52 9.44
C SER A 383 14.06 -11.21 10.15
N ASP A 384 15.08 -11.18 11.00
CA ASP A 384 15.58 -9.94 11.61
C ASP A 384 16.05 -8.93 10.55
N LYS A 385 16.66 -9.42 9.47
CA LYS A 385 17.10 -8.60 8.34
C LYS A 385 15.94 -7.82 7.70
N ALA A 386 14.78 -8.47 7.53
CA ALA A 386 13.57 -7.81 7.04
C ALA A 386 13.09 -6.73 8.01
N VAL A 387 13.01 -7.05 9.30
CA VAL A 387 12.56 -6.11 10.34
C VAL A 387 13.47 -4.88 10.42
N GLU A 388 14.80 -5.09 10.46
CA GLU A 388 15.78 -3.99 10.52
C GLU A 388 15.69 -3.09 9.29
N PHE A 389 15.53 -3.68 8.10
CA PHE A 389 15.37 -2.93 6.86
C PHE A 389 14.12 -2.04 6.88
N ILE A 390 12.98 -2.58 7.31
CA ILE A 390 11.73 -1.81 7.40
C ILE A 390 11.82 -0.74 8.47
N ALA A 391 12.38 -1.04 9.63
CA ALA A 391 12.55 -0.07 10.72
C ALA A 391 13.46 1.09 10.32
N GLY A 392 14.47 0.83 9.51
CA GLY A 392 15.40 1.86 9.04
C GLY A 392 14.89 2.73 7.88
N ASN A 393 13.77 2.34 7.21
CA ASN A 393 13.34 3.03 5.99
C ASN A 393 11.85 3.43 5.98
N TYR A 394 10.97 2.75 6.74
CA TYR A 394 9.52 2.87 6.56
C TYR A 394 8.75 3.04 7.88
N ASP A 395 9.41 3.48 8.96
CA ASP A 395 8.72 3.94 10.16
C ASP A 395 7.94 5.23 9.87
N HIS A 396 6.64 5.26 10.17
CA HIS A 396 5.77 6.37 9.80
C HIS A 396 6.15 7.70 10.45
N ARG A 397 6.72 7.70 11.67
CA ARG A 397 7.16 8.91 12.35
C ARG A 397 8.47 9.43 11.75
N ALA A 398 9.42 8.53 11.48
CA ALA A 398 10.66 8.88 10.81
C ALA A 398 10.40 9.43 9.41
N VAL A 399 9.58 8.75 8.61
CA VAL A 399 9.19 9.20 7.27
C VAL A 399 8.46 10.55 7.31
N PHE A 400 7.62 10.80 8.32
CA PHE A 400 6.99 12.11 8.48
C PHE A 400 8.02 13.21 8.69
N GLU A 401 8.94 13.04 9.63
CA GLU A 401 9.93 14.07 9.97
C GLU A 401 10.97 14.28 8.85
N GLU A 402 11.39 13.20 8.18
CA GLU A 402 12.44 13.27 7.16
C GLU A 402 11.95 13.71 5.79
N HIS A 403 10.69 13.39 5.45
CA HIS A 403 10.17 13.62 4.09
C HIS A 403 8.97 14.58 4.09
N TRP A 404 7.94 14.33 4.90
CA TRP A 404 6.72 15.14 4.83
C TRP A 404 6.88 16.51 5.43
N ARG A 405 7.52 16.64 6.60
CA ARG A 405 7.73 17.94 7.24
C ARG A 405 8.44 18.94 6.32
N PRO A 406 9.58 18.62 5.67
CA PRO A 406 10.22 19.55 4.72
C PRO A 406 9.33 19.93 3.54
N ILE A 407 8.54 18.97 3.00
CA ILE A 407 7.58 19.25 1.93
C ILE A 407 6.53 20.26 2.41
N LEU A 408 5.91 20.02 3.57
CA LEU A 408 4.90 20.93 4.15
C LEU A 408 5.47 22.31 4.44
N GLU A 409 6.68 22.40 5.00
CA GLU A 409 7.38 23.66 5.24
C GLU A 409 7.72 24.43 3.97
N SER A 410 7.87 23.75 2.84
CA SER A 410 8.11 24.38 1.54
C SER A 410 6.86 25.02 0.93
N LEU A 411 5.68 24.68 1.42
CA LEU A 411 4.41 25.26 0.97
C LEU A 411 4.11 26.64 1.60
N LEU A 412 4.83 27.01 2.66
CA LEU A 412 4.78 28.31 3.34
C LEU A 412 5.71 29.31 2.62
#